data_0ab27372b989eb77720ffba2e7e4b011
#
_entry.id   0ab27372b989eb77720ffba2e7e4b011
#
_cell.length_a   1.000
_cell.length_b   1.000
_cell.length_c   1.000
_cell.angle_alpha   90.00
_cell.angle_beta   90.00
_cell.angle_gamma   90.00
#
_symmetry.space_group_name_H-M   'P 1'
#
loop_
_entity.id
_entity.type
_entity.pdbx_description
1 polymer ?
#
loop_
_entity_poly.entity_id
_entity_poly.type
_entity_poly.pdbx_seq_one_letter_code
_entity_poly.pdbx_strand_id
1 'polypeptide(L)'
;MLHKVVQLGGKSYFWLEKTNVVSMIQEYQVSGFRVREYEELGSTNTEAERVGWSELEDKMVILTYRQTQGRGQVGNHWESEPGKNISMTVVFKPRELPAGQQFAVSMVIALGAYDFISRYVGECSVKWPNDIYVGDRKISGILIEHSIMGRYVGGSLCGIGVNINQERFLSDAPNPLSLFQLIGEEIPVERALEELLDCIGKRYEMIRDYEGLERDFLKVLYRREGVYDWEDERGIFRASIRGVNEFGQLVLEDVEGNERVYGFKEISYKF
;
A
#
# COMPACT_ATOMS: atom_id res chain seq x y z
N MET A 1 19.37 -23.21 -13.09
CA MET A 1 19.37 -22.98 -14.55
C MET A 1 19.04 -24.30 -15.24
N LEU A 2 17.83 -24.47 -15.73
CA LEU A 2 17.42 -25.64 -16.53
C LEU A 2 17.49 -25.24 -18.00
N HIS A 3 18.52 -25.76 -18.70
CA HIS A 3 18.63 -25.62 -20.17
C HIS A 3 17.79 -26.68 -20.83
N LYS A 4 16.77 -26.30 -21.59
CA LYS A 4 16.11 -27.21 -22.54
C LYS A 4 16.92 -27.24 -23.84
N VAL A 5 17.47 -28.41 -24.18
CA VAL A 5 18.14 -28.65 -25.44
C VAL A 5 17.14 -29.34 -26.38
N VAL A 6 16.88 -28.74 -27.53
CA VAL A 6 16.10 -29.38 -28.60
C VAL A 6 17.04 -29.76 -29.74
N GLN A 7 17.06 -31.03 -30.10
CA GLN A 7 17.82 -31.52 -31.27
C GLN A 7 16.90 -31.62 -32.50
N LEU A 8 17.23 -30.89 -33.54
CA LEU A 8 16.58 -30.97 -34.84
C LEU A 8 17.66 -31.09 -35.94
N GLY A 9 17.61 -32.16 -36.72
CA GLY A 9 18.50 -32.34 -37.90
C GLY A 9 20.00 -32.39 -37.57
N GLY A 10 20.39 -32.99 -36.45
CA GLY A 10 21.80 -33.17 -36.08
C GLY A 10 22.48 -31.89 -35.52
N LYS A 11 21.75 -30.82 -35.31
CA LYS A 11 22.23 -29.58 -34.66
C LYS A 11 21.49 -29.33 -33.35
N SER A 12 22.26 -28.98 -32.33
CA SER A 12 21.70 -28.59 -31.02
C SER A 12 21.38 -27.09 -31.03
N TYR A 13 20.11 -26.77 -30.82
CA TYR A 13 19.66 -25.38 -30.64
C TYR A 13 19.42 -25.12 -29.16
N PHE A 14 20.08 -24.10 -28.63
CA PHE A 14 19.85 -23.61 -27.30
C PHE A 14 18.79 -22.50 -27.37
N TRP A 15 17.60 -22.74 -26.84
CA TRP A 15 16.64 -21.68 -26.60
C TRP A 15 16.87 -21.20 -25.18
N LEU A 16 17.38 -19.98 -25.06
CA LEU A 16 17.19 -19.19 -23.85
C LEU A 16 15.69 -18.86 -23.80
N GLU A 17 14.94 -19.49 -22.89
CA GLU A 17 13.69 -18.88 -22.47
C GLU A 17 14.06 -17.43 -22.11
N LYS A 18 13.38 -16.45 -22.69
CA LYS A 18 13.41 -15.08 -22.21
C LYS A 18 12.83 -15.13 -20.80
N THR A 19 13.63 -15.51 -19.82
CA THR A 19 13.38 -15.04 -18.46
C THR A 19 13.40 -13.52 -18.58
N ASN A 20 12.28 -12.88 -18.30
CA ASN A 20 12.25 -11.44 -18.09
C ASN A 20 13.30 -11.15 -17.02
N VAL A 21 14.52 -10.85 -17.45
CA VAL A 21 15.57 -10.38 -16.54
C VAL A 21 15.13 -8.98 -16.19
N VAL A 22 14.48 -8.86 -15.06
CA VAL A 22 14.11 -7.56 -14.49
C VAL A 22 15.42 -6.85 -14.18
N SER A 23 15.68 -5.76 -14.90
CA SER A 23 16.93 -5.02 -14.75
C SER A 23 16.82 -4.08 -13.54
N MET A 24 17.54 -4.41 -12.48
CA MET A 24 17.80 -3.48 -11.39
C MET A 24 18.72 -2.38 -11.91
N ILE A 25 18.31 -1.11 -11.76
CA ILE A 25 19.09 0.05 -12.17
C ILE A 25 20.17 0.35 -11.13
N GLN A 26 19.75 0.46 -9.85
CA GLN A 26 20.62 0.87 -8.76
C GLN A 26 20.11 0.41 -7.40
N GLU A 27 21.03 0.39 -6.44
CA GLU A 27 20.70 0.22 -5.01
C GLU A 27 21.33 1.38 -4.23
N TYR A 28 20.54 2.01 -3.35
CA TYR A 28 20.98 3.17 -2.59
C TYR A 28 20.25 3.28 -1.23
N GLN A 29 20.70 4.22 -0.39
CA GLN A 29 20.08 4.48 0.91
C GLN A 29 19.39 5.84 0.90
N VAL A 30 18.16 5.90 1.43
CA VAL A 30 17.41 7.14 1.63
C VAL A 30 16.52 7.03 2.85
N SER A 31 16.53 8.03 3.73
CA SER A 31 15.71 8.11 4.96
C SER A 31 15.76 6.84 5.83
N GLY A 32 16.92 6.16 5.86
CA GLY A 32 17.12 4.91 6.63
C GLY A 32 16.57 3.65 5.97
N PHE A 33 16.13 3.74 4.72
CA PHE A 33 15.69 2.61 3.89
C PHE A 33 16.74 2.25 2.85
N ARG A 34 16.90 0.95 2.54
CA ARG A 34 17.67 0.44 1.40
C ARG A 34 16.74 0.29 0.21
N VAL A 35 16.93 1.09 -0.83
CA VAL A 35 16.09 1.10 -2.03
C VAL A 35 16.78 0.31 -3.15
N ARG A 36 16.07 -0.68 -3.71
CA ARG A 36 16.39 -1.34 -4.98
C ARG A 36 15.46 -0.79 -6.05
N GLU A 37 16.01 -0.03 -6.96
CA GLU A 37 15.28 0.59 -8.07
C GLU A 37 15.39 -0.25 -9.33
N TYR A 38 14.26 -0.47 -9.97
CA TYR A 38 14.13 -1.25 -11.20
C TYR A 38 13.59 -0.38 -12.33
N GLU A 39 14.07 -0.62 -13.56
CA GLU A 39 13.65 0.11 -14.76
C GLU A 39 12.16 -0.04 -15.01
N GLU A 40 11.68 -1.28 -15.00
CA GLU A 40 10.28 -1.63 -15.19
C GLU A 40 9.95 -2.87 -14.37
N LEU A 41 8.79 -2.88 -13.74
CA LEU A 41 8.24 -4.05 -13.05
C LEU A 41 6.79 -4.28 -13.46
N GLY A 42 6.36 -5.52 -13.49
CA GLY A 42 4.93 -5.85 -13.53
C GLY A 42 4.26 -5.34 -12.25
N SER A 43 4.77 -5.75 -11.10
CA SER A 43 4.34 -5.31 -9.77
C SER A 43 5.50 -5.37 -8.79
N THR A 44 5.64 -4.33 -7.96
CA THR A 44 6.68 -4.29 -6.91
C THR A 44 6.45 -5.35 -5.82
N ASN A 45 5.19 -5.67 -5.45
CA ASN A 45 4.90 -6.77 -4.53
C ASN A 45 5.32 -8.12 -5.13
N THR A 46 4.99 -8.37 -6.40
CA THR A 46 5.39 -9.62 -7.08
C THR A 46 6.90 -9.75 -7.17
N GLU A 47 7.63 -8.66 -7.40
CA GLU A 47 9.09 -8.69 -7.40
C GLU A 47 9.64 -8.98 -5.98
N ALA A 48 9.08 -8.37 -4.94
CA ALA A 48 9.45 -8.67 -3.57
C ALA A 48 9.20 -10.15 -3.21
N GLU A 49 8.06 -10.72 -3.61
CA GLU A 49 7.78 -12.16 -3.48
C GLU A 49 8.84 -13.02 -4.19
N ARG A 50 9.24 -12.62 -5.42
CA ARG A 50 10.25 -13.32 -6.24
C ARG A 50 11.64 -13.29 -5.59
N VAL A 51 12.04 -12.15 -5.02
CA VAL A 51 13.29 -11.99 -4.25
C VAL A 51 13.29 -12.94 -3.06
N GLY A 52 12.18 -13.06 -2.38
CA GLY A 52 11.97 -14.01 -1.29
C GLY A 52 12.51 -13.53 0.06
N TRP A 53 11.91 -14.05 1.14
CA TRP A 53 12.16 -13.61 2.51
C TRP A 53 13.61 -13.77 3.00
N SER A 54 14.40 -14.67 2.40
CA SER A 54 15.82 -14.88 2.76
C SER A 54 16.72 -13.71 2.36
N GLU A 55 16.36 -13.00 1.27
CA GLU A 55 17.16 -11.90 0.72
C GLU A 55 16.58 -10.51 1.05
N LEU A 56 15.30 -10.46 1.44
CA LEU A 56 14.67 -9.24 1.88
C LEU A 56 15.14 -8.87 3.29
N GLU A 57 15.47 -7.62 3.51
CA GLU A 57 15.85 -7.08 4.81
C GLU A 57 14.76 -6.15 5.36
N ASP A 58 14.77 -5.89 6.66
CA ASP A 58 13.89 -4.88 7.26
C ASP A 58 14.24 -3.49 6.70
N LYS A 59 13.22 -2.68 6.42
CA LYS A 59 13.36 -1.36 5.76
C LYS A 59 13.97 -1.44 4.35
N MET A 60 13.83 -2.58 3.64
CA MET A 60 14.12 -2.64 2.21
C MET A 60 12.93 -2.14 1.40
N VAL A 61 13.21 -1.46 0.28
CA VAL A 61 12.21 -0.95 -0.66
C VAL A 61 12.50 -1.50 -2.05
N ILE A 62 11.49 -2.10 -2.67
CA ILE A 62 11.48 -2.42 -4.10
C ILE A 62 10.74 -1.29 -4.80
N LEU A 63 11.39 -0.59 -5.70
CA LEU A 63 10.88 0.61 -6.35
C LEU A 63 10.90 0.49 -7.87
N THR A 64 9.88 1.01 -8.52
CA THR A 64 9.91 1.34 -9.95
C THR A 64 9.03 2.56 -10.22
N TYR A 65 9.45 3.38 -11.17
CA TYR A 65 8.63 4.47 -11.72
C TYR A 65 7.84 4.03 -12.97
N ARG A 66 7.97 2.74 -13.37
CA ARG A 66 7.23 2.14 -14.49
C ARG A 66 6.66 0.78 -14.08
N GLN A 67 5.47 0.80 -13.48
CA GLN A 67 4.74 -0.40 -13.08
C GLN A 67 3.67 -0.73 -14.13
N THR A 68 3.70 -1.93 -14.73
CA THR A 68 2.85 -2.27 -15.89
C THR A 68 1.66 -3.15 -15.54
N GLN A 69 1.69 -3.83 -14.39
CA GLN A 69 0.63 -4.72 -13.90
C GLN A 69 0.41 -4.48 -12.41
N GLY A 70 0.18 -3.20 -12.05
CA GLY A 70 -0.03 -2.79 -10.68
C GLY A 70 -1.18 -3.57 -10.03
N ARG A 71 -0.91 -4.18 -8.86
CA ARG A 71 -1.90 -4.95 -8.10
C ARG A 71 -2.58 -4.05 -7.09
N GLY A 72 -3.90 -4.14 -7.04
CA GLY A 72 -4.71 -3.67 -5.93
C GLY A 72 -5.22 -4.83 -5.09
N GLN A 73 -6.17 -4.60 -4.21
CA GLN A 73 -6.90 -5.68 -3.53
C GLN A 73 -7.57 -6.59 -4.57
N VAL A 74 -7.83 -7.87 -4.20
CA VAL A 74 -8.32 -8.91 -5.11
C VAL A 74 -9.39 -8.38 -6.08
N GLY A 75 -9.09 -8.47 -7.38
CA GLY A 75 -9.96 -8.01 -8.47
C GLY A 75 -9.71 -6.57 -8.93
N ASN A 76 -8.86 -5.80 -8.25
CA ASN A 76 -8.55 -4.42 -8.62
C ASN A 76 -7.12 -4.29 -9.16
N HIS A 77 -6.95 -3.31 -10.06
CA HIS A 77 -5.65 -2.92 -10.60
C HIS A 77 -5.26 -1.53 -10.11
N TRP A 78 -3.96 -1.29 -10.01
CA TRP A 78 -3.40 0.02 -9.74
C TRP A 78 -2.83 0.60 -11.03
N GLU A 79 -3.42 1.70 -11.51
CA GLU A 79 -2.93 2.45 -12.66
C GLU A 79 -1.79 3.37 -12.23
N SER A 80 -0.72 3.43 -13.02
CA SER A 80 0.39 4.36 -12.81
C SER A 80 1.01 4.75 -14.14
N GLU A 81 0.96 6.04 -14.48
CA GLU A 81 1.65 6.59 -15.64
C GLU A 81 3.17 6.56 -15.40
N PRO A 82 3.98 6.06 -16.37
CA PRO A 82 5.43 5.97 -16.21
C PRO A 82 6.09 7.30 -15.84
N GLY A 83 6.90 7.29 -14.79
CA GLY A 83 7.66 8.47 -14.33
C GLY A 83 6.83 9.52 -13.58
N LYS A 84 5.52 9.35 -13.43
CA LYS A 84 4.64 10.36 -12.81
C LYS A 84 4.28 10.06 -11.36
N ASN A 85 4.41 8.83 -10.92
CA ASN A 85 3.91 8.36 -9.63
C ASN A 85 4.96 7.53 -8.89
N ILE A 86 4.73 7.31 -7.59
CA ILE A 86 5.49 6.34 -6.80
C ILE A 86 4.76 5.01 -6.83
N SER A 87 5.47 3.95 -7.21
CA SER A 87 5.05 2.55 -7.05
C SER A 87 6.16 1.80 -6.35
N MET A 88 5.94 1.40 -5.11
CA MET A 88 6.95 0.72 -4.30
C MET A 88 6.36 -0.34 -3.40
N THR A 89 7.22 -1.26 -2.93
CA THR A 89 6.92 -2.18 -1.83
C THR A 89 7.95 -1.99 -0.74
N VAL A 90 7.48 -1.57 0.43
CA VAL A 90 8.30 -1.49 1.65
C VAL A 90 8.24 -2.84 2.36
N VAL A 91 9.39 -3.36 2.73
CA VAL A 91 9.52 -4.59 3.51
C VAL A 91 9.70 -4.22 4.97
N PHE A 92 8.81 -4.71 5.83
CA PHE A 92 8.97 -4.63 7.26
C PHE A 92 9.12 -6.02 7.87
N LYS A 93 10.08 -6.16 8.78
CA LYS A 93 10.30 -7.35 9.60
C LYS A 93 10.28 -6.96 11.08
N PRO A 94 9.11 -6.58 11.61
CA PRO A 94 9.00 -6.11 12.98
C PRO A 94 9.26 -7.28 13.94
N ARG A 95 10.43 -7.27 14.60
CA ARG A 95 10.78 -8.32 15.57
C ARG A 95 9.76 -8.33 16.70
N GLU A 96 9.27 -9.51 17.05
CA GLU A 96 8.38 -9.75 18.21
C GLU A 96 7.02 -9.02 18.15
N LEU A 97 6.58 -8.54 16.97
CA LEU A 97 5.22 -8.05 16.81
C LEU A 97 4.25 -9.24 16.84
N PRO A 98 3.31 -9.30 17.80
CA PRO A 98 2.32 -10.38 17.84
C PRO A 98 1.49 -10.44 16.56
N ALA A 99 1.18 -11.66 16.08
CA ALA A 99 0.36 -11.84 14.87
C ALA A 99 -1.03 -11.17 15.00
N GLY A 100 -1.63 -11.16 16.20
CA GLY A 100 -2.88 -10.46 16.47
C GLY A 100 -2.78 -8.93 16.33
N GLN A 101 -1.57 -8.36 16.37
CA GLN A 101 -1.33 -6.93 16.18
C GLN A 101 -0.78 -6.59 14.77
N GLN A 102 -0.94 -7.47 13.79
CA GLN A 102 -0.48 -7.23 12.42
C GLN A 102 -1.03 -5.93 11.81
N PHE A 103 -2.19 -5.45 12.26
CA PHE A 103 -2.80 -4.21 11.80
C PHE A 103 -1.95 -2.97 12.16
N ALA A 104 -1.03 -3.05 13.14
CA ALA A 104 -0.06 -1.99 13.41
C ALA A 104 0.77 -1.63 12.17
N VAL A 105 1.12 -2.61 11.32
CA VAL A 105 1.84 -2.35 10.06
C VAL A 105 0.97 -1.53 9.10
N SER A 106 -0.33 -1.83 9.01
CA SER A 106 -1.27 -1.06 8.18
C SER A 106 -1.39 0.38 8.67
N MET A 107 -1.49 0.58 10.00
CA MET A 107 -1.52 1.92 10.60
C MET A 107 -0.23 2.70 10.32
N VAL A 108 0.94 2.08 10.47
CA VAL A 108 2.24 2.71 10.17
C VAL A 108 2.28 3.22 8.73
N ILE A 109 1.95 2.38 7.76
CA ILE A 109 2.01 2.74 6.34
C ILE A 109 0.96 3.81 5.99
N ALA A 110 -0.29 3.63 6.46
CA ALA A 110 -1.36 4.57 6.17
C ALA A 110 -1.10 5.94 6.80
N LEU A 111 -0.66 5.99 8.06
CA LEU A 111 -0.28 7.23 8.73
C LEU A 111 0.94 7.89 8.09
N GLY A 112 1.95 7.11 7.68
CA GLY A 112 3.11 7.64 6.96
C GLY A 112 2.73 8.28 5.62
N ALA A 113 1.85 7.63 4.85
CA ALA A 113 1.32 8.18 3.61
C ALA A 113 0.43 9.42 3.86
N TYR A 114 -0.40 9.39 4.90
CA TYR A 114 -1.19 10.53 5.36
C TYR A 114 -0.29 11.72 5.74
N ASP A 115 0.73 11.51 6.57
CA ASP A 115 1.66 12.54 7.02
C ASP A 115 2.40 13.19 5.84
N PHE A 116 2.76 12.39 4.81
CA PHE A 116 3.35 12.89 3.58
C PHE A 116 2.37 13.74 2.78
N ILE A 117 1.18 13.21 2.47
CA ILE A 117 0.20 13.90 1.63
C ILE A 117 -0.30 15.17 2.30
N SER A 118 -0.49 15.18 3.62
CA SER A 118 -0.94 16.35 4.39
C SER A 118 0.02 17.55 4.35
N ARG A 119 1.30 17.34 3.95
CA ARG A 119 2.25 18.44 3.73
C ARG A 119 1.91 19.28 2.49
N TYR A 120 1.21 18.69 1.53
CA TYR A 120 0.86 19.32 0.25
C TYR A 120 -0.60 19.79 0.20
N VAL A 121 -1.49 19.14 0.97
CA VAL A 121 -2.91 19.43 0.96
C VAL A 121 -3.42 19.62 2.38
N GLY A 122 -4.33 20.59 2.58
CA GLY A 122 -4.79 20.96 3.92
C GLY A 122 -5.59 19.87 4.63
N GLU A 123 -6.35 19.07 3.89
CA GLU A 123 -7.20 18.02 4.44
C GLU A 123 -7.09 16.74 3.62
N CYS A 124 -6.65 15.68 4.26
CA CYS A 124 -6.73 14.31 3.75
C CYS A 124 -7.19 13.37 4.88
N SER A 125 -7.52 12.15 4.54
CA SER A 125 -8.02 11.17 5.50
C SER A 125 -7.61 9.76 5.10
N VAL A 126 -7.58 8.86 6.07
CA VAL A 126 -7.39 7.43 5.83
C VAL A 126 -8.76 6.79 5.70
N LYS A 127 -9.10 6.33 4.49
CA LYS A 127 -10.27 5.47 4.30
C LYS A 127 -9.90 4.05 4.69
N TRP A 128 -10.54 3.59 5.77
CA TRP A 128 -10.30 2.23 6.24
C TRP A 128 -10.43 1.21 5.10
N PRO A 129 -9.47 0.28 5.03
CA PRO A 129 -8.46 0.02 6.04
C PRO A 129 -7.15 0.82 5.85
N ASN A 130 -6.82 1.32 4.66
CA ASN A 130 -5.47 1.79 4.38
C ASN A 130 -5.33 2.67 3.12
N ASP A 131 -6.42 3.13 2.50
CA ASP A 131 -6.36 4.04 1.35
C ASP A 131 -6.30 5.51 1.82
N ILE A 132 -5.59 6.38 1.11
CA ILE A 132 -5.59 7.81 1.42
C ILE A 132 -6.50 8.56 0.45
N TYR A 133 -7.36 9.37 1.04
CA TYR A 133 -8.38 10.17 0.36
C TYR A 133 -8.18 11.66 0.61
N VAL A 134 -8.49 12.47 -0.39
CA VAL A 134 -8.68 13.93 -0.28
C VAL A 134 -10.11 14.22 -0.73
N GLY A 135 -10.94 14.68 0.19
CA GLY A 135 -12.39 14.62 0.00
C GLY A 135 -12.83 13.17 -0.25
N ASP A 136 -13.60 12.96 -1.33
CA ASP A 136 -14.09 11.64 -1.73
C ASP A 136 -13.23 10.98 -2.83
N ARG A 137 -12.00 11.46 -3.04
CA ARG A 137 -11.11 11.01 -4.11
C ARG A 137 -9.86 10.33 -3.57
N LYS A 138 -9.48 9.20 -4.19
CA LYS A 138 -8.35 8.38 -3.79
C LYS A 138 -7.04 8.88 -4.39
N ILE A 139 -6.06 9.21 -3.54
CA ILE A 139 -4.73 9.67 -3.93
C ILE A 139 -3.65 8.62 -3.71
N SER A 140 -3.83 7.72 -2.75
CA SER A 140 -2.91 6.60 -2.50
C SER A 140 -3.66 5.32 -2.20
N GLY A 141 -3.11 4.21 -2.70
CA GLY A 141 -3.58 2.85 -2.44
C GLY A 141 -2.49 2.00 -1.83
N ILE A 142 -2.86 1.16 -0.87
CA ILE A 142 -1.93 0.32 -0.12
C ILE A 142 -2.40 -1.14 -0.18
N LEU A 143 -1.47 -2.06 -0.43
CA LEU A 143 -1.69 -3.51 -0.44
C LEU A 143 -0.67 -4.19 0.44
N ILE A 144 -1.10 -4.74 1.57
CA ILE A 144 -0.21 -5.38 2.54
C ILE A 144 -0.43 -6.90 2.54
N GLU A 145 0.67 -7.63 2.46
CA GLU A 145 0.72 -9.09 2.50
C GLU A 145 1.66 -9.50 3.66
N HIS A 146 1.12 -10.24 4.63
CA HIS A 146 1.86 -10.65 5.82
C HIS A 146 2.36 -12.08 5.72
N SER A 147 3.56 -12.33 6.24
CA SER A 147 4.08 -13.65 6.56
C SER A 147 4.03 -13.85 8.08
N ILE A 148 3.37 -14.90 8.54
CA ILE A 148 3.24 -15.19 9.97
C ILE A 148 4.19 -16.34 10.32
N MET A 149 4.98 -16.17 11.38
CA MET A 149 5.89 -17.17 11.90
C MET A 149 5.54 -17.49 13.36
N GLY A 150 4.84 -18.60 13.56
CA GLY A 150 4.31 -18.98 14.87
C GLY A 150 3.32 -17.94 15.38
N ARG A 151 3.64 -17.27 16.48
CA ARG A 151 2.77 -16.25 17.10
C ARG A 151 3.15 -14.81 16.75
N TYR A 152 4.11 -14.63 15.84
CA TYR A 152 4.63 -13.31 15.48
C TYR A 152 4.49 -13.02 13.98
N VAL A 153 4.48 -11.75 13.63
CA VAL A 153 4.63 -11.28 12.24
C VAL A 153 6.09 -11.53 11.83
N GLY A 154 6.31 -12.46 10.91
CA GLY A 154 7.63 -12.77 10.36
C GLY A 154 8.12 -11.70 9.39
N GLY A 155 7.19 -11.04 8.70
CA GLY A 155 7.44 -9.93 7.80
C GLY A 155 6.18 -9.48 7.07
N SER A 156 6.25 -8.30 6.47
CA SER A 156 5.15 -7.70 5.71
C SER A 156 5.68 -7.08 4.43
N LEU A 157 5.04 -7.37 3.31
CA LEU A 157 5.24 -6.70 2.02
C LEU A 157 4.16 -5.62 1.91
N CYS A 158 4.57 -4.36 1.98
CA CYS A 158 3.67 -3.22 1.99
C CYS A 158 3.76 -2.49 0.64
N GLY A 159 2.93 -2.90 -0.32
CA GLY A 159 2.79 -2.23 -1.62
C GLY A 159 2.10 -0.88 -1.44
N ILE A 160 2.71 0.17 -1.98
CA ILE A 160 2.23 1.54 -1.88
C ILE A 160 2.27 2.17 -3.26
N GLY A 161 1.11 2.64 -3.72
CA GLY A 161 0.99 3.52 -4.87
C GLY A 161 0.58 4.92 -4.43
N VAL A 162 1.30 5.94 -4.87
CA VAL A 162 0.93 7.35 -4.62
C VAL A 162 0.91 8.11 -5.93
N ASN A 163 -0.23 8.73 -6.23
CA ASN A 163 -0.40 9.55 -7.41
C ASN A 163 0.22 10.93 -7.17
N ILE A 164 1.36 11.20 -7.81
CA ILE A 164 2.11 12.45 -7.65
C ILE A 164 1.76 13.43 -8.77
N ASN A 165 2.21 13.15 -9.99
CA ASN A 165 2.14 14.07 -11.13
C ASN A 165 1.22 13.59 -12.27
N GLN A 166 0.47 12.51 -12.09
CA GLN A 166 -0.44 12.02 -13.13
C GLN A 166 -1.61 12.97 -13.32
N GLU A 167 -1.79 13.45 -14.54
CA GLU A 167 -2.84 14.40 -14.87
C GLU A 167 -4.17 13.71 -15.22
N ARG A 168 -4.09 12.57 -15.90
CA ARG A 168 -5.24 11.83 -16.41
C ARG A 168 -5.19 10.37 -16.00
N PHE A 169 -6.34 9.86 -15.58
CA PHE A 169 -6.53 8.46 -15.28
C PHE A 169 -7.40 7.84 -16.36
N LEU A 170 -6.97 6.68 -16.89
CA LEU A 170 -7.60 6.00 -18.02
C LEU A 170 -8.38 4.76 -17.60
N SER A 171 -8.11 4.24 -16.40
CA SER A 171 -8.83 3.09 -15.85
C SER A 171 -10.22 3.49 -15.36
N ASP A 172 -11.03 2.47 -15.07
CA ASP A 172 -12.34 2.60 -14.43
C ASP A 172 -12.26 2.75 -12.90
N ALA A 173 -11.08 3.06 -12.37
CA ALA A 173 -10.91 3.31 -10.95
C ALA A 173 -11.82 4.45 -10.47
N PRO A 174 -12.63 4.25 -9.44
CA PRO A 174 -13.52 5.29 -8.97
C PRO A 174 -12.72 6.42 -8.33
N ASN A 175 -12.97 7.65 -8.81
CA ASN A 175 -12.48 8.89 -8.19
C ASN A 175 -10.96 8.98 -7.92
N PRO A 176 -10.06 8.63 -8.86
CA PRO A 176 -8.63 8.81 -8.65
C PRO A 176 -8.27 10.29 -8.60
N LEU A 177 -7.19 10.59 -7.88
CA LEU A 177 -6.67 11.95 -7.69
C LEU A 177 -5.15 11.91 -7.60
N SER A 178 -4.48 12.99 -8.04
CA SER A 178 -3.04 13.18 -7.86
C SER A 178 -2.74 14.49 -7.12
N LEU A 179 -1.53 14.61 -6.58
CA LEU A 179 -1.06 15.88 -5.99
C LEU A 179 -1.04 16.99 -7.05
N PHE A 180 -0.57 16.70 -8.26
CA PHE A 180 -0.57 17.67 -9.36
C PHE A 180 -1.95 18.27 -9.62
N GLN A 181 -3.01 17.46 -9.65
CA GLN A 181 -4.38 17.94 -9.85
C GLN A 181 -4.88 18.86 -8.72
N LEU A 182 -4.27 18.79 -7.54
CA LEU A 182 -4.63 19.61 -6.39
C LEU A 182 -3.84 20.91 -6.31
N ILE A 183 -2.52 20.83 -6.56
CA ILE A 183 -1.63 21.98 -6.34
C ILE A 183 -1.26 22.71 -7.65
N GLY A 184 -1.45 22.07 -8.82
CA GLY A 184 -1.15 22.66 -10.14
C GLY A 184 0.34 22.72 -10.48
N GLU A 185 1.21 22.07 -9.70
CA GLU A 185 2.66 22.06 -9.89
C GLU A 185 3.21 20.64 -9.85
N GLU A 186 4.22 20.34 -10.69
CA GLU A 186 4.93 19.07 -10.65
C GLU A 186 5.86 19.01 -9.44
N ILE A 187 5.85 17.87 -8.76
CA ILE A 187 6.77 17.55 -7.67
C ILE A 187 7.82 16.57 -8.21
N PRO A 188 9.14 16.83 -8.07
CA PRO A 188 10.16 15.82 -8.38
C PRO A 188 9.85 14.52 -7.64
N VAL A 189 9.68 13.41 -8.38
CA VAL A 189 9.17 12.14 -7.81
C VAL A 189 10.17 11.55 -6.82
N GLU A 190 11.46 11.77 -7.05
CA GLU A 190 12.55 11.34 -6.15
C GLU A 190 12.47 12.08 -4.81
N ARG A 191 12.18 13.39 -4.83
CA ARG A 191 11.95 14.18 -3.61
C ARG A 191 10.71 13.70 -2.87
N ALA A 192 9.63 13.43 -3.59
CA ALA A 192 8.40 12.89 -3.01
C ALA A 192 8.65 11.52 -2.36
N LEU A 193 9.47 10.66 -2.98
CA LEU A 193 9.89 9.38 -2.42
C LEU A 193 10.64 9.54 -1.10
N GLU A 194 11.63 10.43 -1.06
CA GLU A 194 12.41 10.72 0.15
C GLU A 194 11.52 11.19 1.30
N GLU A 195 10.64 12.16 1.03
CA GLU A 195 9.71 12.70 2.03
C GLU A 195 8.69 11.64 2.52
N LEU A 196 8.19 10.78 1.62
CA LEU A 196 7.28 9.69 1.97
C LEU A 196 7.99 8.64 2.84
N LEU A 197 9.20 8.25 2.50
CA LEU A 197 9.98 7.28 3.28
C LEU A 197 10.36 7.85 4.66
N ASP A 198 10.68 9.16 4.77
CA ASP A 198 10.90 9.84 6.05
C ASP A 198 9.65 9.74 6.95
N CYS A 199 8.47 10.03 6.41
CA CYS A 199 7.20 9.90 7.15
C CYS A 199 6.93 8.46 7.59
N ILE A 200 7.08 7.50 6.68
CA ILE A 200 6.88 6.07 6.99
C ILE A 200 7.89 5.61 8.05
N GLY A 201 9.16 6.03 7.94
CA GLY A 201 10.20 5.69 8.90
C GLY A 201 9.87 6.15 10.31
N LYS A 202 9.41 7.39 10.46
CA LYS A 202 8.97 7.95 11.76
C LYS A 202 7.79 7.18 12.35
N ARG A 203 6.82 6.79 11.53
CA ARG A 203 5.70 5.98 11.99
C ARG A 203 6.12 4.55 12.34
N TYR A 204 7.09 3.98 11.64
CA TYR A 204 7.62 2.64 11.95
C TYR A 204 8.34 2.58 13.30
N GLU A 205 8.94 3.67 13.76
CA GLU A 205 9.50 3.75 15.11
C GLU A 205 8.45 3.53 16.21
N MET A 206 7.18 3.83 15.90
CA MET A 206 6.02 3.62 16.80
C MET A 206 5.43 2.21 16.70
N ILE A 207 5.99 1.27 15.93
CA ILE A 207 5.37 -0.03 15.63
C ILE A 207 4.98 -0.84 16.88
N ARG A 208 5.62 -0.58 18.02
CA ARG A 208 5.33 -1.23 19.31
C ARG A 208 4.35 -0.45 20.20
N ASP A 209 4.08 0.80 19.85
CA ASP A 209 3.07 1.66 20.52
C ASP A 209 1.74 1.54 19.79
N TYR A 210 1.09 0.37 19.95
CA TYR A 210 -0.19 0.08 19.28
C TYR A 210 -1.25 1.12 19.63
N GLU A 211 -1.38 1.50 20.89
CA GLU A 211 -2.37 2.48 21.36
C GLU A 211 -2.11 3.88 20.77
N GLY A 212 -0.85 4.28 20.65
CA GLY A 212 -0.44 5.52 20.00
C GLY A 212 -0.79 5.56 18.53
N LEU A 213 -0.48 4.47 17.80
CA LEU A 213 -0.82 4.31 16.39
C LEU A 213 -2.34 4.30 16.16
N GLU A 214 -3.07 3.53 16.97
CA GLU A 214 -4.54 3.46 16.89
C GLU A 214 -5.18 4.83 17.13
N ARG A 215 -4.79 5.53 18.20
CA ARG A 215 -5.28 6.86 18.51
C ARG A 215 -5.05 7.84 17.36
N ASP A 216 -3.86 7.84 16.75
CA ASP A 216 -3.55 8.72 15.64
C ASP A 216 -4.29 8.32 14.37
N PHE A 217 -4.44 7.01 14.11
CA PHE A 217 -5.20 6.48 12.98
C PHE A 217 -6.68 6.85 13.07
N LEU A 218 -7.29 6.71 14.25
CA LEU A 218 -8.70 7.05 14.45
C LEU A 218 -9.00 8.54 14.25
N LYS A 219 -8.04 9.44 14.58
CA LYS A 219 -8.20 10.89 14.37
C LYS A 219 -8.34 11.28 12.91
N VAL A 220 -7.71 10.51 12.02
CA VAL A 220 -7.61 10.83 10.59
C VAL A 220 -8.49 9.92 9.71
N LEU A 221 -9.36 9.11 10.33
CA LEU A 221 -10.26 8.23 9.59
C LEU A 221 -11.27 9.03 8.77
N TYR A 222 -11.40 8.64 7.51
CA TYR A 222 -12.45 9.11 6.61
C TYR A 222 -13.83 8.78 7.19
N ARG A 223 -14.72 9.78 7.24
CA ARG A 223 -16.06 9.68 7.84
C ARG A 223 -16.03 9.28 9.32
N ARG A 224 -14.99 9.67 10.05
CA ARG A 224 -14.87 9.40 11.49
C ARG A 224 -16.04 9.98 12.29
N GLU A 225 -16.43 11.19 11.94
CA GLU A 225 -17.51 11.91 12.60
C GLU A 225 -18.81 11.81 11.79
N GLY A 226 -19.94 11.59 12.47
CA GLY A 226 -21.26 11.57 11.86
C GLY A 226 -21.82 10.15 11.62
N VAL A 227 -23.01 10.11 11.04
CA VAL A 227 -23.76 8.90 10.70
C VAL A 227 -23.87 8.84 9.18
N TYR A 228 -23.42 7.75 8.58
CA TYR A 228 -23.38 7.55 7.13
C TYR A 228 -24.08 6.27 6.71
N ASP A 229 -24.39 6.19 5.42
CA ASP A 229 -24.93 4.98 4.80
C ASP A 229 -23.81 3.99 4.49
N TRP A 230 -24.01 2.76 4.90
CA TRP A 230 -23.14 1.60 4.72
C TRP A 230 -23.94 0.47 4.07
N GLU A 231 -23.26 -0.41 3.36
CA GLU A 231 -23.85 -1.60 2.78
C GLU A 231 -23.05 -2.85 3.15
N ASP A 232 -23.74 -3.83 3.71
CA ASP A 232 -23.24 -5.18 3.96
C ASP A 232 -24.08 -6.21 3.18
N GLU A 233 -23.87 -7.50 3.41
CA GLU A 233 -24.63 -8.59 2.78
C GLU A 233 -26.16 -8.56 3.02
N ARG A 234 -26.60 -7.84 4.08
CA ARG A 234 -28.00 -7.72 4.49
C ARG A 234 -28.68 -6.49 3.88
N GLY A 235 -27.89 -5.57 3.30
CA GLY A 235 -28.37 -4.37 2.65
C GLY A 235 -27.78 -3.07 3.24
N ILE A 236 -28.48 -1.96 2.95
CA ILE A 236 -28.03 -0.63 3.36
C ILE A 236 -28.55 -0.33 4.78
N PHE A 237 -27.68 0.22 5.61
CA PHE A 237 -27.99 0.68 6.96
C PHE A 237 -27.19 1.93 7.32
N ARG A 238 -27.62 2.63 8.37
CA ARG A 238 -26.95 3.85 8.85
C ARG A 238 -26.16 3.59 10.14
N ALA A 239 -24.92 4.03 10.17
CA ALA A 239 -24.05 3.84 11.33
C ALA A 239 -22.96 4.91 11.41
N SER A 240 -22.38 5.05 12.59
CA SER A 240 -21.16 5.82 12.87
C SER A 240 -19.98 4.90 13.13
N ILE A 241 -18.76 5.35 12.79
CA ILE A 241 -17.54 4.63 13.13
C ILE A 241 -17.28 4.78 14.63
N ARG A 242 -17.09 3.66 15.35
CA ARG A 242 -16.65 3.61 16.74
C ARG A 242 -15.15 3.44 16.87
N GLY A 243 -14.58 2.63 16.00
CA GLY A 243 -13.14 2.38 16.02
C GLY A 243 -12.72 1.28 15.06
N VAL A 244 -11.52 0.77 15.33
CA VAL A 244 -10.96 -0.42 14.70
C VAL A 244 -10.49 -1.32 15.84
N ASN A 245 -10.85 -2.60 15.83
CA ASN A 245 -10.41 -3.51 16.89
C ASN A 245 -8.96 -3.99 16.69
N GLU A 246 -8.44 -4.77 17.63
CA GLU A 246 -7.08 -5.32 17.61
C GLU A 246 -6.74 -6.15 16.35
N PHE A 247 -7.76 -6.71 15.68
CA PHE A 247 -7.61 -7.46 14.43
C PHE A 247 -7.68 -6.58 13.17
N GLY A 248 -7.84 -5.25 13.34
CA GLY A 248 -7.99 -4.31 12.22
C GLY A 248 -9.39 -4.26 11.62
N GLN A 249 -10.39 -4.89 12.26
CA GLN A 249 -11.77 -4.86 11.80
C GLN A 249 -12.43 -3.53 12.17
N LEU A 250 -13.25 -3.00 11.25
CA LEU A 250 -14.00 -1.77 11.46
C LEU A 250 -15.17 -2.02 12.42
N VAL A 251 -15.26 -1.20 13.46
CA VAL A 251 -16.35 -1.25 14.44
C VAL A 251 -17.29 -0.09 14.18
N LEU A 252 -18.54 -0.41 13.85
CA LEU A 252 -19.61 0.54 13.61
C LEU A 252 -20.68 0.42 14.72
N GLU A 253 -21.36 1.53 15.01
CA GLU A 253 -22.59 1.51 15.80
C GLU A 253 -23.74 2.03 14.94
N ASP A 254 -24.78 1.21 14.75
CA ASP A 254 -25.94 1.59 13.97
C ASP A 254 -26.84 2.59 14.72
N VAL A 255 -27.83 3.14 14.03
CA VAL A 255 -28.75 4.14 14.62
C VAL A 255 -29.64 3.59 15.73
N GLU A 256 -29.68 2.26 15.88
CA GLU A 256 -30.42 1.55 16.94
C GLU A 256 -29.52 1.29 18.15
N GLY A 257 -28.21 1.63 18.06
CA GLY A 257 -27.22 1.43 19.13
C GLY A 257 -26.58 0.05 19.14
N ASN A 258 -26.76 -0.76 18.07
CA ASN A 258 -26.11 -2.07 17.97
C ASN A 258 -24.70 -1.93 17.41
N GLU A 259 -23.76 -2.62 18.03
CA GLU A 259 -22.41 -2.74 17.51
C GLU A 259 -22.35 -3.76 16.37
N ARG A 260 -21.65 -3.38 15.28
CA ARG A 260 -21.39 -4.21 14.11
C ARG A 260 -19.92 -4.20 13.80
N VAL A 261 -19.29 -5.37 13.63
CA VAL A 261 -17.87 -5.55 13.38
C VAL A 261 -17.67 -6.15 11.99
N TYR A 262 -16.82 -5.53 11.19
CA TYR A 262 -16.60 -5.92 9.80
C TYR A 262 -15.13 -6.12 9.49
N GLY A 263 -14.83 -7.23 8.87
CA GLY A 263 -13.57 -7.49 8.21
C GLY A 263 -13.48 -6.80 6.85
N PHE A 264 -12.34 -6.96 6.22
CA PHE A 264 -12.10 -6.48 4.86
C PHE A 264 -13.16 -7.00 3.88
N LYS A 265 -13.74 -6.11 3.02
CA LYS A 265 -14.73 -6.41 1.99
C LYS A 265 -16.12 -6.90 2.48
N GLU A 266 -16.33 -6.97 3.78
CA GLU A 266 -17.65 -7.32 4.33
C GLU A 266 -18.59 -6.11 4.36
N ILE A 267 -18.03 -4.90 4.19
CA ILE A 267 -18.74 -3.63 4.25
C ILE A 267 -18.26 -2.67 3.15
N SER A 268 -19.16 -1.88 2.61
CA SER A 268 -18.86 -0.81 1.67
C SER A 268 -19.44 0.54 2.10
N TYR A 269 -18.68 1.59 1.81
CA TYR A 269 -19.12 2.98 1.95
C TYR A 269 -20.13 3.29 0.85
N LYS A 270 -21.27 3.90 1.19
CA LYS A 270 -22.22 4.46 0.20
C LYS A 270 -21.99 5.96 0.05
N PHE A 271 -22.01 6.44 -1.21
CA PHE A 271 -21.79 7.84 -1.59
C PHE A 271 -23.09 8.45 -2.09
#